data_042d80bb676f9610123e27ab1b6fcbfe
#
_entry.id   042d80bb676f9610123e27ab1b6fcbfe
#
_cell.length_a   1.000
_cell.length_b   1.000
_cell.length_c   1.000
_cell.angle_alpha   90.00
_cell.angle_beta   90.00
_cell.angle_gamma   90.00
#
_symmetry.space_group_name_H-M   'P 1'
#
loop_
_entity.id
_entity.type
_entity.pdbx_description
1 polymer ?
#
loop_
_entity_poly.entity_id
_entity_poly.type
_entity_poly.pdbx_seq_one_letter_code
_entity_poly.pdbx_strand_id
1 'polypeptide(L)'
;FAVPAAIGAKVGKPERMVWAIDGDGCFQMTAQELVTASAERIPIKVAILNNAYLGMVRQWQELFYEERYSEVYLSPDLPDYVKWAEAMGCVGMRVDNADDVVATIEKANAIHDRPVVIDFRTDYREKVYPMVAAGTTNSEVILDPAHDRPGGRD
;
A
#
# COMPACT_ATOMS: atom_id res chain seq x y z
N PHE A 1 -6.39 -3.05 8.26
CA PHE A 1 -6.08 -4.29 9.00
C PHE A 1 -4.57 -4.54 9.09
N ALA A 2 -3.79 -4.20 8.06
CA ALA A 2 -2.38 -4.54 7.98
C ALA A 2 -1.53 -3.96 9.15
N VAL A 3 -1.75 -2.71 9.52
CA VAL A 3 -1.00 -2.05 10.61
C VAL A 3 -1.19 -2.77 11.95
N PRO A 4 -2.41 -2.95 12.49
CA PRO A 4 -2.57 -3.66 13.76
C PRO A 4 -2.12 -5.13 13.70
N ALA A 5 -2.28 -5.79 12.55
CA ALA A 5 -1.77 -7.14 12.36
C ALA A 5 -0.24 -7.20 12.43
N ALA A 6 0.45 -6.23 11.83
CA ALA A 6 1.91 -6.13 11.89
C ALA A 6 2.42 -5.85 13.31
N ILE A 7 1.71 -5.01 14.07
CA ILE A 7 2.00 -4.76 15.48
C ILE A 7 1.91 -6.09 16.27
N GLY A 8 0.82 -6.83 16.12
CA GLY A 8 0.64 -8.13 16.77
C GLY A 8 1.71 -9.15 16.37
N ALA A 9 2.05 -9.22 15.06
CA ALA A 9 3.11 -10.10 14.58
C ALA A 9 4.47 -9.74 15.17
N LYS A 10 4.79 -8.45 15.29
CA LYS A 10 6.05 -7.98 15.87
C LYS A 10 6.14 -8.25 17.36
N VAL A 11 5.04 -8.11 18.10
CA VAL A 11 4.97 -8.47 19.52
C VAL A 11 5.15 -9.98 19.70
N GLY A 12 4.51 -10.80 18.86
CA GLY A 12 4.63 -12.26 18.92
C GLY A 12 5.99 -12.81 18.46
N LYS A 13 6.74 -12.05 17.64
CA LYS A 13 8.06 -12.41 17.11
C LYS A 13 8.99 -11.21 17.10
N PRO A 14 9.45 -10.74 18.27
CA PRO A 14 10.21 -9.50 18.40
C PRO A 14 11.55 -9.50 17.65
N GLU A 15 12.14 -10.67 17.41
CA GLU A 15 13.41 -10.81 16.67
C GLU A 15 13.22 -10.68 15.13
N ARG A 16 11.98 -10.77 14.64
CA ARG A 16 11.72 -10.71 13.20
C ARG A 16 11.49 -9.29 12.72
N MET A 17 11.95 -8.98 11.52
CA MET A 17 11.52 -7.80 10.79
C MET A 17 10.09 -8.02 10.29
N VAL A 18 9.21 -7.05 10.53
CA VAL A 18 7.81 -7.13 10.13
C VAL A 18 7.47 -5.93 9.24
N TRP A 19 6.96 -6.24 8.06
CA TRP A 19 6.42 -5.28 7.12
C TRP A 19 4.90 -5.42 7.01
N ALA A 20 4.18 -4.30 7.11
CA ALA A 20 2.80 -4.16 6.67
C ALA A 20 2.81 -3.56 5.26
N ILE A 21 2.15 -4.20 4.31
CA ILE A 21 1.92 -3.65 2.98
C ILE A 21 0.44 -3.32 2.90
N ASP A 22 0.10 -2.06 2.65
CA ASP A 22 -1.27 -1.58 2.69
C ASP A 22 -1.52 -0.55 1.58
N GLY A 23 -2.76 -0.40 1.15
CA GLY A 23 -3.17 0.70 0.28
C GLY A 23 -3.42 1.97 1.08
N ASP A 24 -3.37 3.12 0.40
CA ASP A 24 -3.64 4.43 1.00
C ASP A 24 -5.00 4.51 1.70
N GLY A 25 -6.06 4.01 1.08
CA GLY A 25 -7.39 3.96 1.68
C GLY A 25 -7.50 3.00 2.86
N CYS A 26 -6.87 1.83 2.78
CA CYS A 26 -6.86 0.85 3.87
C CYS A 26 -6.05 1.33 5.07
N PHE A 27 -4.90 1.96 4.82
CA PHE A 27 -4.05 2.53 5.85
C PHE A 27 -4.80 3.58 6.69
N GLN A 28 -5.58 4.46 6.06
CA GLN A 28 -6.35 5.50 6.75
C GLN A 28 -7.34 4.93 7.78
N MET A 29 -7.79 3.69 7.60
CA MET A 29 -8.76 3.08 8.51
C MET A 29 -8.17 2.64 9.85
N THR A 30 -6.87 2.40 9.93
CA THR A 30 -6.21 1.84 11.13
C THR A 30 -4.88 2.53 11.47
N ALA A 31 -4.57 3.65 10.84
CA ALA A 31 -3.31 4.38 11.04
C ALA A 31 -3.12 4.87 12.49
N GLN A 32 -4.21 5.13 13.22
CA GLN A 32 -4.16 5.55 14.62
C GLN A 32 -3.43 4.57 15.53
N GLU A 33 -3.36 3.28 15.17
CA GLU A 33 -2.63 2.26 15.93
C GLU A 33 -1.11 2.49 15.95
N LEU A 34 -0.60 3.32 15.05
CA LEU A 34 0.81 3.71 15.04
C LEU A 34 1.22 4.49 16.30
N VAL A 35 0.30 5.19 16.95
CA VAL A 35 0.58 5.86 18.24
C VAL A 35 0.99 4.82 19.28
N THR A 36 0.25 3.72 19.37
CA THR A 36 0.58 2.60 20.26
C THR A 36 1.94 1.98 19.88
N ALA A 37 2.14 1.69 18.59
CA ALA A 37 3.40 1.12 18.13
C ALA A 37 4.61 2.02 18.43
N SER A 38 4.43 3.34 18.32
CA SER A 38 5.47 4.32 18.63
C SER A 38 5.75 4.40 20.13
N ALA A 39 4.69 4.51 20.95
CA ALA A 39 4.81 4.61 22.42
C ALA A 39 5.48 3.35 23.02
N GLU A 40 5.11 2.17 22.53
CA GLU A 40 5.63 0.88 22.98
C GLU A 40 6.92 0.45 22.27
N ARG A 41 7.47 1.30 21.39
CA ARG A 41 8.70 1.04 20.61
C ARG A 41 8.63 -0.28 19.84
N ILE A 42 7.53 -0.52 19.13
CA ILE A 42 7.32 -1.70 18.29
C ILE A 42 7.75 -1.35 16.86
N PRO A 43 8.96 -1.69 16.41
CA PRO A 43 9.58 -1.18 15.18
C PRO A 43 9.09 -1.94 13.94
N ILE A 44 7.82 -1.79 13.60
CA ILE A 44 7.26 -2.26 12.33
C ILE A 44 7.65 -1.34 11.18
N LYS A 45 7.57 -1.86 9.96
CA LYS A 45 7.68 -1.10 8.71
C LYS A 45 6.34 -1.12 8.00
N VAL A 46 5.89 0.02 7.52
CA VAL A 46 4.64 0.15 6.78
C VAL A 46 4.94 0.70 5.40
N ALA A 47 4.60 -0.06 4.37
CA ALA A 47 4.63 0.38 2.98
C ALA A 47 3.21 0.74 2.55
N ILE A 48 2.96 2.02 2.28
CA ILE A 48 1.70 2.48 1.72
C ILE A 48 1.86 2.51 0.20
N LEU A 49 1.08 1.69 -0.52
CA LEU A 49 0.98 1.74 -1.97
C LEU A 49 -0.08 2.79 -2.33
N ASN A 50 0.40 4.01 -2.51
CA ASN A 50 -0.46 5.19 -2.67
C ASN A 50 -0.70 5.50 -4.15
N ASN A 51 -1.84 5.05 -4.64
CA ASN A 51 -2.32 5.37 -5.99
C ASN A 51 -3.44 6.41 -6.01
N ALA A 52 -3.79 6.99 -4.86
CA ALA A 52 -4.87 7.96 -4.67
C ALA A 52 -6.28 7.46 -5.03
N TYR A 53 -6.47 6.14 -5.07
CA TYR A 53 -7.76 5.53 -5.42
C TYR A 53 -8.07 4.31 -4.56
N LEU A 54 -9.36 4.01 -4.44
CA LEU A 54 -9.84 2.68 -4.07
C LEU A 54 -9.64 1.77 -5.31
N GLY A 55 -8.41 1.26 -5.48
CA GLY A 55 -7.92 0.71 -6.75
C GLY A 55 -8.77 -0.44 -7.29
N MET A 56 -9.13 -1.42 -6.46
CA MET A 56 -9.96 -2.55 -6.90
C MET A 56 -11.38 -2.10 -7.27
N VAL A 57 -11.98 -1.17 -6.51
CA VAL A 57 -13.30 -0.63 -6.82
C VAL A 57 -13.28 0.12 -8.16
N ARG A 58 -12.23 0.94 -8.37
CA ARG A 58 -12.01 1.62 -9.64
C ARG A 58 -11.86 0.64 -10.80
N GLN A 59 -11.08 -0.43 -10.63
CA GLN A 59 -10.88 -1.47 -11.65
C GLN A 59 -12.21 -2.14 -12.04
N TRP A 60 -13.08 -2.43 -11.08
CA TRP A 60 -14.42 -2.96 -11.35
C TRP A 60 -15.28 -1.98 -12.13
N GLN A 61 -15.27 -0.70 -11.78
CA GLN A 61 -16.03 0.33 -12.48
C GLN A 61 -15.54 0.49 -13.92
N GLU A 62 -14.24 0.38 -14.15
CA GLU A 62 -13.65 0.41 -15.48
C GLU A 62 -14.06 -0.81 -16.32
N LEU A 63 -13.97 -2.01 -15.78
CA LEU A 63 -14.20 -3.24 -16.52
C LEU A 63 -15.70 -3.54 -16.75
N PHE A 64 -16.57 -3.20 -15.82
CA PHE A 64 -17.96 -3.68 -15.82
C PHE A 64 -19.02 -2.57 -15.80
N TYR A 65 -18.62 -1.30 -15.61
CA TYR A 65 -19.55 -0.18 -15.45
C TYR A 65 -19.26 0.98 -16.40
N GLU A 66 -18.66 0.71 -17.57
CA GLU A 66 -18.44 1.68 -18.64
C GLU A 66 -17.67 2.93 -18.15
N GLU A 67 -16.67 2.72 -17.26
CA GLU A 67 -15.86 3.78 -16.65
C GLU A 67 -16.67 4.84 -15.89
N ARG A 68 -17.86 4.48 -15.43
CA ARG A 68 -18.69 5.37 -14.59
C ARG A 68 -18.13 5.39 -13.17
N TYR A 69 -17.05 6.13 -12.98
CA TYR A 69 -16.37 6.25 -11.69
C TYR A 69 -17.21 7.03 -10.68
N SER A 70 -17.37 6.48 -9.49
CA SER A 70 -18.09 7.10 -8.38
C SER A 70 -17.40 6.79 -7.07
N GLU A 71 -17.07 7.83 -6.30
CA GLU A 71 -16.53 7.76 -4.93
C GLU A 71 -15.29 6.87 -4.77
N VAL A 72 -14.45 6.77 -5.80
CA VAL A 72 -13.23 5.94 -5.80
C VAL A 72 -11.94 6.74 -5.72
N TYR A 73 -12.02 8.05 -5.95
CA TYR A 73 -10.89 8.95 -5.86
C TYR A 73 -10.68 9.40 -4.42
N LEU A 74 -9.47 9.20 -3.89
CA LEU A 74 -9.13 9.61 -2.53
C LEU A 74 -8.50 11.00 -2.50
N SER A 75 -7.37 11.17 -3.00
CA SER A 75 -6.61 12.42 -3.22
C SER A 75 -5.13 12.08 -3.35
N PRO A 76 -4.38 12.69 -4.26
CA PRO A 76 -2.95 12.47 -4.35
C PRO A 76 -2.16 13.19 -3.24
N ASP A 77 -2.71 14.25 -2.66
CA ASP A 77 -1.98 15.17 -1.77
C ASP A 77 -2.44 15.12 -0.31
N LEU A 78 -3.61 14.52 -0.04
CA LEU A 78 -4.20 14.47 1.30
C LEU A 78 -4.70 13.07 1.65
N PRO A 79 -4.38 12.58 2.86
CA PRO A 79 -3.48 13.20 3.83
C PRO A 79 -2.02 13.14 3.39
N ASP A 80 -1.17 14.03 3.92
CA ASP A 80 0.28 13.87 3.82
C ASP A 80 0.72 12.76 4.79
N TYR A 81 0.96 11.57 4.26
CA TYR A 81 1.27 10.39 5.07
C TYR A 81 2.61 10.50 5.81
N VAL A 82 3.56 11.26 5.28
CA VAL A 82 4.84 11.51 5.97
C VAL A 82 4.62 12.33 7.24
N LYS A 83 3.95 13.47 7.11
CA LYS A 83 3.62 14.32 8.27
C LYS A 83 2.71 13.61 9.26
N TRP A 84 1.78 12.80 8.76
CA TRP A 84 0.90 12.01 9.63
C TRP A 84 1.70 10.99 10.46
N ALA A 85 2.61 10.25 9.82
CA ALA A 85 3.49 9.31 10.51
C ALA A 85 4.37 10.02 11.56
N GLU A 86 4.96 11.16 11.21
CA GLU A 86 5.77 11.97 12.12
C GLU A 86 4.97 12.49 13.33
N ALA A 87 3.73 12.93 13.10
CA ALA A 87 2.84 13.35 14.17
C ALA A 87 2.51 12.23 15.16
N MET A 88 2.58 10.96 14.71
CA MET A 88 2.39 9.76 15.55
C MET A 88 3.71 9.24 16.15
N GLY A 89 4.82 9.96 16.02
CA GLY A 89 6.14 9.57 16.56
C GLY A 89 6.88 8.52 15.73
N CYS A 90 6.42 8.25 14.50
CA CYS A 90 7.07 7.36 13.55
C CYS A 90 8.09 8.10 12.68
N VAL A 91 8.93 7.36 11.97
CA VAL A 91 9.71 7.92 10.86
C VAL A 91 8.87 7.89 9.59
N GLY A 92 8.66 9.05 8.97
CA GLY A 92 7.97 9.17 7.68
C GLY A 92 8.97 9.27 6.53
N MET A 93 8.70 8.57 5.43
CA MET A 93 9.47 8.63 4.20
C MET A 93 8.52 8.66 3.01
N ARG A 94 8.99 9.20 1.86
CA ARG A 94 8.25 9.18 0.58
C ARG A 94 9.15 8.69 -0.53
N VAL A 95 8.57 7.96 -1.47
CA VAL A 95 9.20 7.51 -2.69
C VAL A 95 8.33 7.91 -3.87
N ASP A 96 8.85 8.81 -4.69
CA ASP A 96 8.17 9.31 -5.89
C ASP A 96 8.75 8.68 -7.17
N ASN A 97 9.93 8.07 -7.10
CA ASN A 97 10.64 7.49 -8.24
C ASN A 97 11.03 6.03 -7.97
N ALA A 98 10.96 5.20 -8.99
CA ALA A 98 11.33 3.78 -8.88
C ALA A 98 12.80 3.57 -8.46
N ASP A 99 13.71 4.45 -8.88
CA ASP A 99 15.14 4.35 -8.56
C ASP A 99 15.42 4.51 -7.05
N ASP A 100 14.55 5.19 -6.30
CA ASP A 100 14.70 5.43 -4.87
C ASP A 100 14.15 4.30 -3.99
N VAL A 101 13.45 3.33 -4.57
CA VAL A 101 12.74 2.27 -3.83
C VAL A 101 13.70 1.45 -2.97
N VAL A 102 14.76 0.90 -3.58
CA VAL A 102 15.70 0.00 -2.88
C VAL A 102 16.41 0.73 -1.75
N ALA A 103 16.95 1.91 -2.03
CA ALA A 103 17.67 2.70 -1.04
C ALA A 103 16.77 3.10 0.15
N THR A 104 15.49 3.41 -0.12
CA THR A 104 14.53 3.76 0.94
C THR A 104 14.16 2.54 1.80
N ILE A 105 13.98 1.36 1.19
CA ILE A 105 13.75 0.11 1.93
C ILE A 105 14.94 -0.22 2.83
N GLU A 106 16.17 -0.11 2.32
CA GLU A 106 17.39 -0.36 3.10
C GLU A 106 17.50 0.61 4.28
N LYS A 107 17.23 1.91 4.04
CA LYS A 107 17.21 2.93 5.10
C LYS A 107 16.15 2.62 6.16
N ALA A 108 14.95 2.21 5.75
CA ALA A 108 13.88 1.83 6.67
C ALA A 108 14.27 0.58 7.48
N ASN A 109 14.89 -0.41 6.84
CA ASN A 109 15.34 -1.64 7.50
C ASN A 109 16.41 -1.38 8.56
N ALA A 110 17.23 -0.36 8.39
CA ALA A 110 18.26 0.03 9.37
C ALA A 110 17.71 0.69 10.65
N ILE A 111 16.45 1.09 10.67
CA ILE A 111 15.81 1.70 11.84
C ILE A 111 15.16 0.61 12.69
N HIS A 112 15.61 0.42 13.94
CA HIS A 112 15.19 -0.68 14.81
C HIS A 112 14.49 -0.23 16.10
N ASP A 113 14.37 1.06 16.34
CA ASP A 113 13.91 1.62 17.61
C ASP A 113 12.47 2.19 17.55
N ARG A 114 11.90 2.33 16.36
CA ARG A 114 10.56 2.91 16.17
C ARG A 114 9.91 2.47 14.86
N PRO A 115 8.59 2.67 14.71
CA PRO A 115 7.91 2.40 13.45
C PRO A 115 8.40 3.32 12.32
N VAL A 116 8.39 2.78 11.10
CA VAL A 116 8.68 3.54 9.87
C VAL A 116 7.49 3.40 8.94
N VAL A 117 7.05 4.51 8.36
CA VAL A 117 5.99 4.55 7.33
C VAL A 117 6.58 5.13 6.05
N ILE A 118 6.37 4.45 4.95
CA ILE A 118 6.86 4.87 3.64
C ILE A 118 5.66 5.03 2.70
N ASP A 119 5.48 6.23 2.18
CA ASP A 119 4.49 6.57 1.15
C ASP A 119 5.11 6.31 -0.23
N PHE A 120 4.85 5.13 -0.79
CA PHE A 120 5.23 4.79 -2.15
C PHE A 120 4.16 5.29 -3.13
N ARG A 121 4.49 6.32 -3.92
CA ARG A 121 3.63 6.83 -4.96
C ARG A 121 3.61 5.87 -6.14
N THR A 122 2.42 5.35 -6.45
CA THR A 122 2.21 4.37 -7.52
C THR A 122 1.28 4.92 -8.59
N ASP A 123 1.40 4.40 -9.81
CA ASP A 123 0.53 4.82 -10.90
C ASP A 123 -0.90 4.30 -10.64
N TYR A 124 -1.89 5.18 -10.68
CA TYR A 124 -3.30 4.83 -10.49
C TYR A 124 -3.87 3.94 -11.60
N ARG A 125 -3.16 3.84 -12.73
CA ARG A 125 -3.56 3.00 -13.87
C ARG A 125 -3.17 1.54 -13.69
N GLU A 126 -2.25 1.24 -12.77
CA GLU A 126 -1.86 -0.13 -12.46
C GLU A 126 -3.07 -0.91 -11.92
N LYS A 127 -3.25 -2.10 -12.43
CA LYS A 127 -4.39 -2.99 -12.14
C LYS A 127 -3.91 -4.34 -11.65
N VAL A 128 -4.82 -5.05 -11.00
CA VAL A 128 -4.54 -6.41 -10.50
C VAL A 128 -4.98 -7.42 -11.55
N TYR A 129 -4.01 -8.07 -12.17
CA TYR A 129 -4.22 -9.18 -13.10
C TYR A 129 -3.31 -10.37 -12.73
N PRO A 130 -3.67 -11.63 -13.02
CA PRO A 130 -4.97 -12.04 -13.57
C PRO A 130 -6.11 -11.83 -12.56
N MET A 131 -7.32 -11.62 -13.07
CA MET A 131 -8.51 -11.39 -12.26
C MET A 131 -9.60 -12.43 -12.59
N VAL A 132 -10.27 -12.96 -11.56
CA VAL A 132 -11.46 -13.79 -11.71
C VAL A 132 -12.67 -12.97 -11.33
N ALA A 133 -13.58 -12.72 -12.28
CA ALA A 133 -14.78 -11.97 -12.02
C ALA A 133 -15.77 -12.78 -11.16
N ALA A 134 -16.61 -12.07 -10.37
CA ALA A 134 -17.65 -12.74 -9.60
C ALA A 134 -18.60 -13.51 -10.52
N GLY A 135 -18.91 -14.76 -10.16
CA GLY A 135 -19.79 -15.64 -10.95
C GLY A 135 -19.08 -16.43 -12.06
N THR A 136 -17.76 -16.27 -12.22
CA THR A 136 -16.96 -17.07 -13.16
C THR A 136 -16.11 -18.12 -12.42
N THR A 137 -15.48 -19.02 -13.17
CA THR A 137 -14.61 -20.06 -12.63
C THR A 137 -13.14 -19.66 -12.73
N ASN A 138 -12.26 -20.35 -11.99
CA ASN A 138 -10.81 -20.11 -12.05
C ASN A 138 -10.17 -20.41 -13.42
N SER A 139 -10.93 -21.02 -14.34
CA SER A 139 -10.51 -21.24 -15.74
C SER A 139 -10.89 -20.07 -16.66
N GLU A 140 -11.67 -19.11 -16.18
CA GLU A 140 -12.17 -17.95 -16.92
C GLU A 140 -11.54 -16.67 -16.37
N VAL A 141 -10.21 -16.59 -16.43
CA VAL A 141 -9.46 -15.45 -15.92
C VAL A 141 -9.44 -14.29 -16.92
N ILE A 142 -9.55 -13.09 -16.41
CA ILE A 142 -9.27 -11.88 -17.17
C ILE A 142 -7.80 -11.58 -17.05
N LEU A 143 -7.10 -11.56 -18.19
CA LEU A 143 -5.68 -11.23 -18.28
C LEU A 143 -5.50 -9.73 -18.53
N ASP A 144 -4.30 -9.22 -18.25
CA ASP A 144 -3.95 -7.84 -18.56
C ASP A 144 -4.02 -7.63 -20.09
N PRO A 145 -4.85 -6.70 -20.60
CA PRO A 145 -4.90 -6.38 -22.02
C PRO A 145 -3.56 -5.89 -22.59
N ALA A 146 -2.66 -5.41 -21.75
CA ALA A 146 -1.31 -5.00 -22.15
C ALA A 146 -0.41 -6.21 -22.47
N HIS A 147 -0.72 -7.39 -21.94
CA HIS A 147 0.06 -8.61 -22.18
C HIS A 147 -0.05 -9.10 -23.63
N ASP A 148 -1.17 -8.82 -24.30
CA ASP A 148 -1.42 -9.19 -25.71
C ASP A 148 -0.90 -8.14 -26.71
N ARG A 149 -0.26 -7.07 -26.26
CA ARG A 149 0.31 -6.05 -27.17
C ARG A 149 1.70 -6.51 -27.65
N PRO A 150 1.98 -6.49 -28.98
CA PRO A 150 3.32 -6.72 -29.49
C PRO A 150 4.28 -5.67 -28.90
N GLY A 151 5.20 -6.10 -28.02
CA GLY A 151 6.14 -5.24 -27.29
C GLY A 151 5.85 -5.09 -25.80
N GLY A 152 4.93 -5.87 -25.24
CA GLY A 152 4.77 -6.02 -23.79
C GLY A 152 6.06 -6.58 -23.16
N ARG A 153 6.45 -6.03 -22.01
CA ARG A 153 7.72 -6.34 -21.34
C ARG A 153 7.79 -7.83 -20.98
N ASP A 154 8.87 -8.46 -21.41
CA ASP A 154 9.35 -9.73 -20.88
C ASP A 154 9.83 -9.58 -19.42
#